data_26ea222d1e21b11a970338d1725003be
#
_entry.id   26ea222d1e21b11a970338d1725003be
#
_cell.length_a   1.000
_cell.length_b   1.000
_cell.length_c   1.000
_cell.angle_alpha   90.00
_cell.angle_beta   90.00
_cell.angle_gamma   90.00
#
_symmetry.space_group_name_H-M   'P 1'
#
loop_
_entity.id
_entity.type
_entity.pdbx_description
1 polymer ?
#
loop_
_entity_poly.entity_id
_entity_poly.type
_entity_poly.pdbx_seq_one_letter_code
_entity_poly.pdbx_strand_id
1 'polypeptide(L)'
;MYQIYVIFKCFPGKREAFVKRVKEEGIAELVRKENGCIRYDYYFSEKDEKELLLIEEWESKKHQQVHIEQPHMAQLRSFKGDYIETTILGEFEIK
;
A
#
# COMPACT_ATOMS: atom_id res chain seq x y z
N MET A 1 -8.54 -9.03 -13.88
CA MET A 1 -8.25 -8.24 -12.69
C MET A 1 -6.79 -8.41 -12.33
N TYR A 2 -6.13 -7.32 -11.99
CA TYR A 2 -4.71 -7.30 -11.65
C TYR A 2 -4.57 -7.12 -10.14
N GLN A 3 -3.85 -8.01 -9.47
CA GLN A 3 -3.69 -7.97 -8.03
C GLN A 3 -2.22 -7.84 -7.65
N ILE A 4 -1.95 -6.98 -6.68
CA ILE A 4 -0.64 -6.80 -6.08
C ILE A 4 -0.76 -7.06 -4.59
N TYR A 5 0.23 -7.75 -4.03
CA TYR A 5 0.42 -7.75 -2.59
C TYR A 5 1.77 -7.13 -2.28
N VAL A 6 1.82 -6.40 -1.19
CA VAL A 6 3.03 -5.75 -0.72
C VAL A 6 3.22 -6.12 0.74
N ILE A 7 4.37 -6.66 1.07
CA ILE A 7 4.71 -6.96 2.46
C ILE A 7 5.73 -5.91 2.90
N PHE A 8 5.34 -5.11 3.87
CA PHE A 8 6.22 -4.13 4.48
C PHE A 8 6.77 -4.68 5.78
N LYS A 9 8.10 -4.69 5.92
CA LYS A 9 8.75 -4.96 7.20
C LYS A 9 9.07 -3.61 7.81
N CYS A 10 8.34 -3.26 8.86
CA CYS A 10 8.47 -1.95 9.49
C CYS A 10 9.59 -1.97 10.54
N PHE A 11 10.14 -0.79 10.83
CA PHE A 11 11.03 -0.66 11.98
C PHE A 11 10.23 -0.95 13.25
N PRO A 12 10.90 -1.39 14.35
CA PRO A 12 10.20 -1.69 15.60
C PRO A 12 9.31 -0.54 16.06
N GLY A 13 8.05 -0.85 16.37
CA GLY A 13 7.08 0.12 16.85
C GLY A 13 6.53 1.07 15.80
N LYS A 14 6.84 0.85 14.51
CA LYS A 14 6.45 1.80 13.44
C LYS A 14 5.28 1.33 12.58
N ARG A 15 4.84 0.08 12.71
CA ARG A 15 3.77 -0.44 11.86
C ARG A 15 2.45 0.31 12.01
N GLU A 16 1.95 0.41 13.23
CA GLU A 16 0.70 1.11 13.51
C GLU A 16 0.84 2.61 13.23
N ALA A 17 2.02 3.17 13.53
CA ALA A 17 2.31 4.58 13.28
C ALA A 17 2.26 4.90 11.78
N PHE A 18 2.75 3.98 10.94
CA PHE A 18 2.71 4.16 9.49
C PHE A 18 1.26 4.19 8.98
N VAL A 19 0.46 3.21 9.37
CA VAL A 19 -0.94 3.14 8.95
C VAL A 19 -1.71 4.36 9.44
N LYS A 20 -1.44 4.81 10.66
CA LYS A 20 -2.05 6.02 11.21
C LYS A 20 -1.68 7.24 10.37
N ARG A 21 -0.41 7.37 9.99
CA ARG A 21 0.06 8.48 9.16
C ARG A 21 -0.62 8.50 7.81
N VAL A 22 -0.70 7.34 7.15
CA VAL A 22 -1.37 7.20 5.86
C VAL A 22 -2.84 7.62 5.97
N LYS A 23 -3.50 7.23 7.05
CA LYS A 23 -4.89 7.58 7.30
C LYS A 23 -5.07 9.07 7.56
N GLU A 24 -4.22 9.66 8.39
CA GLU A 24 -4.29 11.08 8.71
C GLU A 24 -4.08 11.96 7.48
N GLU A 25 -3.24 11.52 6.55
CA GLU A 25 -2.98 12.26 5.32
C GLU A 25 -3.99 11.94 4.21
N GLY A 26 -4.94 11.04 4.49
CA GLY A 26 -6.02 10.71 3.55
C GLY A 26 -5.57 9.96 2.31
N ILE A 27 -4.37 9.38 2.31
CA ILE A 27 -3.79 8.78 1.10
C ILE A 27 -4.59 7.56 0.65
N ALA A 28 -4.92 6.63 1.55
CA ALA A 28 -5.66 5.42 1.18
C ALA A 28 -7.04 5.76 0.62
N GLU A 29 -7.70 6.77 1.17
CA GLU A 29 -8.99 7.22 0.67
C GLU A 29 -8.89 7.76 -0.75
N LEU A 30 -7.83 8.51 -1.05
CA LEU A 30 -7.59 9.02 -2.40
C LEU A 30 -7.32 7.87 -3.37
N VAL A 31 -6.55 6.86 -2.94
CA VAL A 31 -6.29 5.69 -3.78
C VAL A 31 -7.58 4.95 -4.11
N ARG A 32 -8.44 4.75 -3.11
CA ARG A 32 -9.70 4.02 -3.30
C ARG A 32 -10.64 4.71 -4.28
N LYS A 33 -10.47 6.01 -4.49
CA LYS A 33 -11.27 6.79 -5.45
C LYS A 33 -10.65 6.84 -6.84
N GLU A 34 -9.46 6.28 -7.02
CA GLU A 34 -8.82 6.27 -8.34
C GLU A 34 -9.57 5.37 -9.30
N ASN A 35 -9.53 5.74 -10.58
CA ASN A 35 -10.14 4.96 -11.64
C ASN A 35 -9.53 3.56 -11.67
N GLY A 36 -10.39 2.54 -11.64
CA GLY A 36 -9.97 1.15 -11.72
C GLY A 36 -9.55 0.51 -10.39
N CYS A 37 -9.56 1.26 -9.29
CA CYS A 37 -9.22 0.70 -7.99
C CYS A 37 -10.39 -0.12 -7.45
N ILE A 38 -10.14 -1.41 -7.19
CA ILE A 38 -11.13 -2.33 -6.64
C ILE A 38 -10.90 -2.52 -5.15
N ARG A 39 -9.64 -2.63 -4.74
CA ARG A 39 -9.27 -2.82 -3.34
C ARG A 39 -7.93 -2.17 -3.05
N TYR A 40 -7.82 -1.56 -1.87
CA TYR A 40 -6.56 -1.01 -1.38
C TYR A 40 -6.64 -1.04 0.16
N ASP A 41 -6.24 -2.17 0.76
CA ASP A 41 -6.43 -2.41 2.19
C ASP A 41 -5.17 -2.92 2.86
N TYR A 42 -4.94 -2.44 4.09
CA TYR A 42 -3.84 -2.89 4.93
C TYR A 42 -4.32 -3.97 5.88
N TYR A 43 -3.45 -4.94 6.16
CA TYR A 43 -3.71 -6.05 7.10
C TYR A 43 -2.49 -6.22 8.00
N PHE A 44 -2.72 -6.32 9.29
CA PHE A 44 -1.66 -6.55 10.25
C PHE A 44 -1.40 -8.04 10.40
N SER A 45 -0.11 -8.43 10.39
CA SER A 45 0.24 -9.82 10.67
C SER A 45 -0.06 -10.12 12.12
N GLU A 46 -0.78 -11.22 12.38
CA GLU A 46 -1.04 -11.69 13.73
C GLU A 46 0.25 -12.24 14.35
N LYS A 47 1.13 -12.79 13.53
CA LYS A 47 2.33 -13.49 13.96
C LYS A 47 3.54 -12.57 14.14
N ASP A 48 3.66 -11.53 13.32
CA ASP A 48 4.83 -10.61 13.30
C ASP A 48 4.36 -9.17 13.46
N GLU A 49 4.65 -8.58 14.60
CA GLU A 49 4.19 -7.22 14.91
C GLU A 49 4.86 -6.13 14.08
N LYS A 50 5.89 -6.47 13.30
CA LYS A 50 6.55 -5.54 12.37
C LYS A 50 6.07 -5.71 10.94
N GLU A 51 5.27 -6.72 10.65
CA GLU A 51 4.83 -7.01 9.29
C GLU A 51 3.47 -6.43 8.99
N LEU A 52 3.39 -5.73 7.86
CA LEU A 52 2.17 -5.13 7.34
C LEU A 52 1.97 -5.61 5.91
N LEU A 53 0.77 -6.11 5.61
CA LEU A 53 0.41 -6.54 4.27
C LEU A 53 -0.52 -5.51 3.64
N LEU A 54 -0.25 -5.16 2.39
CA LEU A 54 -1.15 -4.35 1.58
C LEU A 54 -1.64 -5.21 0.44
N ILE A 55 -2.95 -5.27 0.25
CA ILE A 55 -3.57 -5.93 -0.90
C ILE A 55 -4.14 -4.84 -1.80
N GLU A 56 -3.72 -4.84 -3.07
CA GLU A 56 -4.25 -3.94 -4.08
C GLU A 56 -4.89 -4.75 -5.20
N GLU A 57 -6.07 -4.36 -5.61
CA GLU A 57 -6.75 -4.97 -6.76
C GLU A 57 -7.18 -3.86 -7.71
N TRP A 58 -6.85 -4.03 -8.97
CA TRP A 58 -7.11 -3.05 -10.03
C TRP A 58 -7.81 -3.72 -11.20
N GLU A 59 -8.60 -2.96 -11.96
CA GLU A 59 -9.24 -3.50 -13.16
C GLU A 59 -8.22 -4.00 -14.17
N SER A 60 -7.06 -3.36 -14.26
CA SER A 60 -5.97 -3.78 -15.13
C SER A 60 -4.62 -3.30 -14.60
N LYS A 61 -3.55 -3.89 -15.12
CA LYS A 61 -2.19 -3.47 -14.78
C LYS A 61 -1.96 -2.00 -15.14
N LYS A 62 -2.55 -1.53 -16.23
CA LYS A 62 -2.41 -0.14 -16.67
C LYS A 62 -2.99 0.83 -15.63
N HIS A 63 -4.13 0.49 -15.02
CA HIS A 63 -4.71 1.32 -13.96
C HIS A 63 -3.77 1.44 -12.77
N GLN A 64 -3.11 0.34 -12.41
CA GLN A 64 -2.14 0.36 -11.32
C GLN A 64 -0.91 1.21 -11.67
N GLN A 65 -0.47 1.19 -12.93
CA GLN A 65 0.66 2.00 -13.36
C GLN A 65 0.34 3.50 -13.29
N VAL A 66 -0.88 3.89 -13.64
CA VAL A 66 -1.34 5.27 -13.49
C VAL A 66 -1.38 5.67 -12.02
N HIS A 67 -1.83 4.75 -11.15
CA HIS A 67 -1.87 4.95 -9.71
C HIS A 67 -0.50 5.34 -9.15
N ILE A 68 0.55 4.65 -9.56
CA ILE A 68 1.90 4.90 -9.03
C ILE A 68 2.34 6.35 -9.25
N GLU A 69 1.86 6.98 -10.31
CA GLU A 69 2.26 8.33 -10.69
C GLU A 69 1.42 9.44 -10.05
N GLN A 70 0.44 9.10 -9.22
CA GLN A 70 -0.42 10.10 -8.59
C GLN A 70 0.34 10.92 -7.54
N PRO A 71 -0.02 12.21 -7.38
CA PRO A 71 0.64 13.08 -6.39
C PRO A 71 0.62 12.52 -4.96
N HIS A 72 -0.49 11.88 -4.57
CA HIS A 72 -0.59 11.31 -3.22
C HIS A 72 0.35 10.12 -3.02
N MET A 73 0.77 9.45 -4.09
CA MET A 73 1.77 8.39 -3.99
C MET A 73 3.17 8.97 -3.82
N ALA A 74 3.45 10.12 -4.44
CA ALA A 74 4.70 10.83 -4.20
C ALA A 74 4.78 11.28 -2.73
N GLN A 75 3.65 11.73 -2.17
CA GLN A 75 3.56 12.12 -0.77
C GLN A 75 3.85 10.92 0.14
N LEU A 76 3.27 9.76 -0.15
CA LEU A 76 3.53 8.54 0.61
C LEU A 76 5.03 8.21 0.59
N ARG A 77 5.64 8.25 -0.58
CA ARG A 77 7.08 7.95 -0.73
C ARG A 77 7.96 8.92 0.08
N SER A 78 7.50 10.15 0.27
CA SER A 78 8.28 11.15 0.99
C SER A 78 8.52 10.81 2.47
N PHE A 79 7.61 10.05 3.09
CA PHE A 79 7.76 9.69 4.51
C PHE A 79 7.91 8.18 4.76
N LYS A 80 7.67 7.36 3.75
CA LYS A 80 7.66 5.89 3.89
C LYS A 80 8.92 5.33 4.54
N GLY A 81 10.08 5.87 4.18
CA GLY A 81 11.37 5.37 4.65
C GLY A 81 11.60 5.55 6.16
N ASP A 82 10.83 6.41 6.82
CA ASP A 82 10.94 6.62 8.26
C ASP A 82 10.25 5.49 9.04
N TYR A 83 9.39 4.71 8.39
CA TYR A 83 8.57 3.68 9.03
C TYR A 83 8.91 2.28 8.55
N ILE A 84 9.32 2.13 7.29
CA ILE A 84 9.45 0.84 6.63
C ILE A 84 10.91 0.55 6.31
N GLU A 85 11.40 -0.58 6.80
CA GLU A 85 12.77 -1.02 6.61
C GLU A 85 12.96 -1.71 5.25
N THR A 86 12.08 -2.66 4.92
CA THR A 86 12.14 -3.40 3.66
C THR A 86 10.74 -3.63 3.10
N THR A 87 10.69 -3.81 1.78
CA THR A 87 9.44 -4.02 1.05
C THR A 87 9.61 -5.22 0.12
N ILE A 88 8.63 -6.13 0.16
CA ILE A 88 8.55 -7.28 -0.74
C ILE A 88 7.28 -7.10 -1.58
N LEU A 89 7.44 -7.13 -2.89
CA LEU A 89 6.34 -6.92 -3.83
C LEU A 89 6.08 -8.19 -4.64
N GLY A 90 4.81 -8.59 -4.73
CA GLY A 90 4.39 -9.67 -5.60
C GLY A 90 3.19 -9.24 -6.42
N GLU A 91 3.06 -9.78 -7.62
CA GLU A 91 1.93 -9.46 -8.49
C GLU A 91 1.44 -10.70 -9.23
N PHE A 92 0.15 -10.71 -9.54
CA PHE A 92 -0.43 -11.72 -10.43
C PHE A 92 -1.71 -11.19 -11.04
N GLU A 93 -2.05 -11.71 -12.23
CA GLU A 93 -3.26 -11.34 -12.93
C GLU A 93 -4.28 -12.47 -12.81
N ILE A 94 -5.48 -12.11 -12.38
CA ILE A 94 -6.59 -13.06 -12.25
C ILE A 94 -7.41 -12.98 -13.53
N LYS A 95 -7.53 -14.11 -14.21
CA LYS A 95 -8.27 -14.21 -15.46
C LYS A 95 -9.72 -14.65 -15.23
#